data_c51db0fbeace1bb288f1a58609565aff
#
_entry.id   c51db0fbeace1bb288f1a58609565aff
#
_cell.length_a   1.000
_cell.length_b   1.000
_cell.length_c   1.000
_cell.angle_alpha   90.00
_cell.angle_beta   90.00
_cell.angle_gamma   90.00
#
_symmetry.space_group_name_H-M   'P 1'
#
loop_
_entity.id
_entity.type
_entity.pdbx_description
1 polymer ?
#
loop_
_entity_poly.entity_id
_entity_poly.type
_entity_poly.pdbx_seq_one_letter_code
_entity_poly.pdbx_strand_id
1 'polypeptide(L)'
;MIHKTIEPARAQRAEAAAFIQEHFETAPEYLLILGTGLGQLAEEMTIDTVLPYDEIPHFPVSTVESHAGKLLLGRLGGKPVMAMQGRFHYYEGYSMQQIVFPVRVAKALGVQTLLVSNACGGLNPNFERGDIMLINDHINFLGDNPLMGPN
;
A
#
# COMPACT_ATOMS: atom_id res chain seq x y z
N MET A 1 -5.76 -12.71 27.60
CA MET A 1 -6.67 -12.39 26.47
C MET A 1 -5.95 -11.80 25.24
N ILE A 2 -4.75 -11.30 25.38
CA ILE A 2 -3.95 -10.62 24.30
C ILE A 2 -3.40 -11.60 23.24
N HIS A 3 -3.00 -12.82 23.62
CA HIS A 3 -2.46 -13.82 22.70
C HIS A 3 -3.43 -14.30 21.60
N LYS A 4 -4.75 -14.25 21.85
CA LYS A 4 -5.76 -14.74 20.90
C LYS A 4 -5.92 -13.87 19.64
N THR A 5 -5.42 -12.64 19.64
CA THR A 5 -5.61 -11.68 18.52
C THR A 5 -4.41 -11.61 17.58
N ILE A 6 -3.24 -12.09 17.98
CA ILE A 6 -2.00 -12.01 17.17
C ILE A 6 -1.95 -13.11 16.11
N GLU A 7 -2.29 -14.34 16.48
CA GLU A 7 -2.21 -15.48 15.57
C GLU A 7 -3.11 -15.35 14.33
N PRO A 8 -4.38 -14.93 14.44
CA PRO A 8 -5.22 -14.71 13.26
C PRO A 8 -4.64 -13.67 12.31
N ALA A 9 -4.11 -12.56 12.83
CA ALA A 9 -3.54 -11.50 12.01
C ALA A 9 -2.24 -11.92 11.31
N ARG A 10 -1.47 -12.83 11.90
CA ARG A 10 -0.28 -13.42 11.25
C ARG A 10 -0.68 -14.41 10.17
N ALA A 11 -1.66 -15.27 10.44
CA ALA A 11 -2.18 -16.23 9.48
C ALA A 11 -2.74 -15.51 8.24
N GLN A 12 -3.59 -14.51 8.44
CA GLN A 12 -4.15 -13.72 7.34
C GLN A 12 -3.08 -13.08 6.45
N ARG A 13 -2.02 -12.53 7.05
CA ARG A 13 -0.90 -11.96 6.28
C ARG A 13 -0.13 -13.03 5.52
N ALA A 14 0.06 -14.20 6.10
CA ALA A 14 0.74 -15.30 5.45
C ALA A 14 -0.08 -15.85 4.27
N GLU A 15 -1.40 -15.96 4.41
CA GLU A 15 -2.31 -16.38 3.34
C GLU A 15 -2.29 -15.40 2.17
N ALA A 16 -2.42 -14.09 2.45
CA ALA A 16 -2.34 -13.07 1.41
C ALA A 16 -0.97 -13.06 0.71
N ALA A 17 0.12 -13.19 1.46
CA ALA A 17 1.46 -13.24 0.90
C ALA A 17 1.68 -14.48 0.04
N ALA A 18 1.22 -15.67 0.49
CA ALA A 18 1.31 -16.90 -0.27
C ALA A 18 0.53 -16.79 -1.59
N PHE A 19 -0.69 -16.27 -1.56
CA PHE A 19 -1.50 -16.02 -2.74
C PHE A 19 -0.77 -15.14 -3.77
N ILE A 20 -0.16 -14.03 -3.32
CA ILE A 20 0.59 -13.15 -4.21
C ILE A 20 1.82 -13.86 -4.78
N GLN A 21 2.54 -14.65 -3.97
CA GLN A 21 3.72 -15.41 -4.42
C GLN A 21 3.38 -16.46 -5.49
N GLU A 22 2.21 -17.06 -5.42
CA GLU A 22 1.73 -18.00 -6.45
C GLU A 22 1.52 -17.32 -7.82
N HIS A 23 1.26 -16.02 -7.83
CA HIS A 23 1.00 -15.25 -9.05
C HIS A 23 2.20 -14.41 -9.51
N PHE A 24 3.21 -14.26 -8.67
CA PHE A 24 4.40 -13.46 -8.97
C PHE A 24 5.64 -14.04 -8.30
N GLU A 25 6.46 -14.74 -9.06
CA GLU A 25 7.65 -15.44 -8.54
C GLU A 25 8.78 -14.52 -8.10
N THR A 26 8.88 -13.33 -8.69
CA THR A 26 9.95 -12.36 -8.37
C THR A 26 9.63 -11.62 -7.07
N ALA A 27 10.48 -11.73 -6.05
CA ALA A 27 10.30 -10.98 -4.82
C ALA A 27 10.37 -9.46 -5.09
N PRO A 28 9.34 -8.67 -4.74
CA PRO A 28 9.35 -7.23 -4.95
C PRO A 28 10.31 -6.55 -3.96
N GLU A 29 11.12 -5.61 -4.44
CA GLU A 29 12.01 -4.78 -3.60
C GLU A 29 11.28 -3.56 -3.03
N TYR A 30 10.31 -3.03 -3.78
CA TYR A 30 9.61 -1.78 -3.47
C TYR A 30 8.10 -1.99 -3.45
N LEU A 31 7.44 -1.32 -2.50
CA LEU A 31 6.00 -1.08 -2.54
C LEU A 31 5.74 0.39 -2.89
N LEU A 32 4.99 0.61 -3.95
CA LEU A 32 4.51 1.93 -4.35
C LEU A 32 3.03 2.05 -3.97
N ILE A 33 2.66 3.07 -3.19
CA ILE A 33 1.25 3.43 -2.99
C ILE A 33 0.97 4.67 -3.82
N LEU A 34 0.33 4.44 -4.98
CA LEU A 34 0.05 5.51 -5.93
C LEU A 34 -1.09 6.40 -5.43
N GLY A 35 -0.81 7.69 -5.34
CA GLY A 35 -1.81 8.70 -5.00
C GLY A 35 -2.55 9.22 -6.24
N THR A 36 -3.53 10.08 -6.01
CA THR A 36 -4.26 10.78 -7.06
C THR A 36 -3.27 11.57 -7.94
N GLY A 37 -3.36 11.39 -9.27
CA GLY A 37 -2.48 12.03 -10.24
C GLY A 37 -1.22 11.22 -10.61
N LEU A 38 -0.91 10.13 -9.89
CA LEU A 38 0.22 9.26 -10.24
C LEU A 38 -0.20 7.95 -10.95
N GLY A 39 -1.44 7.88 -11.44
CA GLY A 39 -1.91 6.74 -12.24
C GLY A 39 -1.06 6.49 -13.48
N GLN A 40 -0.53 7.56 -14.09
CA GLN A 40 0.37 7.48 -15.24
C GLN A 40 1.69 6.76 -14.93
N LEU A 41 2.16 6.78 -13.68
CA LEU A 41 3.36 6.01 -13.31
C LEU A 41 3.17 4.51 -13.50
N ALA A 42 1.94 4.01 -13.41
CA ALA A 42 1.64 2.62 -13.71
C ALA A 42 1.83 2.28 -15.20
N GLU A 43 1.70 3.27 -16.10
CA GLU A 43 1.91 3.10 -17.54
C GLU A 43 3.41 2.94 -17.89
N GLU A 44 4.30 3.44 -17.03
CA GLU A 44 5.76 3.28 -17.16
C GLU A 44 6.26 1.93 -16.62
N MET A 45 5.40 1.14 -15.99
CA MET A 45 5.75 -0.19 -15.49
C MET A 45 5.66 -1.23 -16.61
N THR A 46 6.62 -2.14 -16.61
CA THR A 46 6.42 -3.44 -17.25
C THR A 46 5.64 -4.31 -16.27
N ILE A 47 4.35 -4.50 -16.53
CA ILE A 47 3.45 -5.23 -15.64
C ILE A 47 3.48 -6.71 -16.04
N ASP A 48 3.84 -7.58 -15.10
CA ASP A 48 3.84 -9.02 -15.26
C ASP A 48 2.49 -9.62 -14.81
N THR A 49 1.92 -9.10 -13.72
CA THR A 49 0.66 -9.59 -13.12
C THR A 49 -0.17 -8.45 -12.55
N VAL A 50 -1.49 -8.55 -12.70
CA VAL A 50 -2.48 -7.65 -12.09
C VAL A 50 -3.40 -8.47 -11.21
N LEU A 51 -3.49 -8.14 -9.93
CA LEU A 51 -4.37 -8.79 -8.96
C LEU A 51 -5.40 -7.78 -8.45
N PRO A 52 -6.70 -7.97 -8.73
CA PRO A 52 -7.77 -7.22 -8.07
C PRO A 52 -7.71 -7.42 -6.56
N TYR A 53 -8.00 -6.37 -5.77
CA TYR A 53 -7.91 -6.48 -4.29
C TYR A 53 -8.91 -7.48 -3.72
N ASP A 54 -10.06 -7.63 -4.32
CA ASP A 54 -11.12 -8.56 -3.92
C ASP A 54 -10.75 -10.05 -4.15
N GLU A 55 -9.76 -10.31 -5.00
CA GLU A 55 -9.22 -11.66 -5.18
C GLU A 55 -8.14 -12.02 -4.16
N ILE A 56 -7.49 -11.01 -3.54
CA ILE A 56 -6.40 -11.23 -2.58
C ILE A 56 -7.01 -11.51 -1.19
N PRO A 57 -6.72 -12.65 -0.56
CA PRO A 57 -7.27 -12.96 0.75
C PRO A 57 -7.05 -11.85 1.77
N HIS A 58 -8.11 -11.48 2.49
CA HIS A 58 -8.11 -10.48 3.57
C HIS A 58 -7.75 -9.03 3.19
N PHE A 59 -7.55 -8.75 1.90
CA PHE A 59 -7.38 -7.36 1.48
C PHE A 59 -8.69 -6.59 1.67
N PRO A 60 -8.61 -5.32 2.08
CA PRO A 60 -9.79 -4.47 2.07
C PRO A 60 -10.28 -4.29 0.63
N VAL A 61 -11.59 -4.17 0.47
CA VAL A 61 -12.22 -3.93 -0.85
C VAL A 61 -12.69 -2.49 -0.87
N SER A 62 -12.26 -1.69 -1.84
CA SER A 62 -12.71 -0.31 -1.97
C SER A 62 -14.23 -0.26 -2.18
N THR A 63 -14.92 0.58 -1.40
CA THR A 63 -16.37 0.79 -1.50
C THR A 63 -16.73 1.85 -2.56
N VAL A 64 -15.75 2.49 -3.18
CA VAL A 64 -15.95 3.55 -4.17
C VAL A 64 -15.90 2.93 -5.57
N GLU A 65 -17.03 2.94 -6.28
CA GLU A 65 -17.20 2.36 -7.64
C GLU A 65 -16.16 2.83 -8.69
N SER A 66 -15.51 3.98 -8.48
CA SER A 66 -14.50 4.52 -9.40
C SER A 66 -13.07 4.03 -9.14
N HIS A 67 -12.83 3.23 -8.10
CA HIS A 67 -11.51 2.76 -7.71
C HIS A 67 -11.52 1.23 -7.56
N ALA A 68 -11.65 0.54 -8.69
CA ALA A 68 -11.31 -0.89 -8.74
C ALA A 68 -9.84 -1.02 -8.33
N GLY A 69 -9.60 -1.17 -7.03
CA GLY A 69 -8.27 -1.28 -6.47
C GLY A 69 -7.56 -2.51 -7.01
N LYS A 70 -6.34 -2.31 -7.51
CA LYS A 70 -5.54 -3.37 -8.10
C LYS A 70 -4.13 -3.33 -7.55
N LEU A 71 -3.56 -4.50 -7.37
CA LEU A 71 -2.16 -4.68 -7.11
C LEU A 71 -1.46 -5.00 -8.43
N LEU A 72 -0.53 -4.16 -8.83
CA LEU A 72 0.29 -4.34 -10.01
C LEU A 72 1.64 -4.91 -9.59
N LEU A 73 2.05 -5.99 -10.19
CA LEU A 73 3.32 -6.65 -9.93
C LEU A 73 4.13 -6.64 -11.22
N GLY A 74 5.39 -6.23 -11.15
CA GLY A 74 6.23 -6.08 -12.34
C GLY A 74 7.51 -5.31 -12.07
N ARG A 75 7.93 -4.52 -13.05
CA ARG A 75 9.19 -3.77 -13.00
C ARG A 75 8.99 -2.30 -13.33
N LEU A 76 9.70 -1.44 -12.60
CA LEU A 76 9.81 -0.02 -12.89
C LEU A 76 11.30 0.36 -12.86
N GLY A 77 11.82 0.93 -13.96
CA GLY A 77 13.25 1.22 -14.08
C GLY A 77 14.14 -0.02 -13.91
N GLY A 78 13.65 -1.20 -14.33
CA GLY A 78 14.36 -2.48 -14.19
C GLY A 78 14.30 -3.10 -12.78
N LYS A 79 13.71 -2.42 -11.79
CA LYS A 79 13.58 -2.92 -10.41
C LYS A 79 12.25 -3.64 -10.21
N PRO A 80 12.22 -4.78 -9.48
CA PRO A 80 10.98 -5.46 -9.17
C PRO A 80 10.15 -4.65 -8.17
N VAL A 81 8.93 -4.33 -8.56
CA VAL A 81 8.02 -3.48 -7.79
C VAL A 81 6.65 -4.10 -7.64
N MET A 82 6.02 -3.76 -6.55
CA MET A 82 4.63 -3.99 -6.23
C MET A 82 3.96 -2.63 -6.12
N ALA A 83 2.95 -2.33 -6.93
CA ALA A 83 2.29 -1.03 -6.93
C ALA A 83 0.80 -1.17 -6.62
N MET A 84 0.35 -0.41 -5.63
CA MET A 84 -1.07 -0.28 -5.30
C MET A 84 -1.70 0.79 -6.18
N GLN A 85 -2.53 0.39 -7.13
CA GLN A 85 -3.38 1.29 -7.91
C GLN A 85 -4.74 1.44 -7.21
N GLY A 86 -4.82 2.45 -6.39
CA GLY A 86 -5.86 2.64 -5.39
C GLY A 86 -5.36 2.33 -3.98
N ARG A 87 -5.92 3.02 -3.00
CA ARG A 87 -5.55 2.90 -1.58
C ARG A 87 -6.77 3.03 -0.69
N PHE A 88 -6.61 2.67 0.57
CA PHE A 88 -7.65 2.76 1.59
C PHE A 88 -7.42 3.98 2.48
N HIS A 89 -8.49 4.70 2.82
CA HIS A 89 -8.37 5.88 3.66
C HIS A 89 -9.19 5.70 4.95
N TYR A 90 -8.70 6.30 6.02
CA TYR A 90 -9.35 6.26 7.31
C TYR A 90 -10.76 6.88 7.29
N TYR A 91 -10.94 7.95 6.51
CA TYR A 91 -12.24 8.61 6.36
C TYR A 91 -13.29 7.77 5.60
N GLU A 92 -12.88 6.71 4.91
CA GLU A 92 -13.80 5.74 4.29
C GLU A 92 -14.38 4.74 5.30
N GLY A 93 -13.97 4.82 6.57
CA GLY A 93 -14.42 3.94 7.65
C GLY A 93 -13.53 2.71 7.89
N TYR A 94 -12.42 2.59 7.19
CA TYR A 94 -11.44 1.52 7.46
C TYR A 94 -10.71 1.75 8.76
N SER A 95 -10.51 0.69 9.54
CA SER A 95 -9.63 0.73 10.69
C SER A 95 -8.17 0.89 10.26
N MET A 96 -7.33 1.43 11.15
CA MET A 96 -5.89 1.55 10.91
C MET A 96 -5.24 0.21 10.57
N GLN A 97 -5.72 -0.89 11.18
CA GLN A 97 -5.20 -2.23 10.91
C GLN A 97 -5.49 -2.69 9.48
N GLN A 98 -6.67 -2.36 8.95
CA GLN A 98 -7.04 -2.65 7.57
C GLN A 98 -6.21 -1.82 6.59
N ILE A 99 -6.04 -0.51 6.85
CA ILE A 99 -5.26 0.39 5.98
C ILE A 99 -3.80 -0.07 5.84
N VAL A 100 -3.18 -0.53 6.93
CA VAL A 100 -1.77 -0.97 6.90
C VAL A 100 -1.61 -2.45 6.54
N PHE A 101 -2.69 -3.19 6.35
CA PHE A 101 -2.61 -4.61 6.03
C PHE A 101 -1.79 -4.89 4.76
N PRO A 102 -2.01 -4.20 3.63
CA PRO A 102 -1.19 -4.38 2.42
C PRO A 102 0.30 -4.09 2.65
N VAL A 103 0.63 -3.09 3.48
CA VAL A 103 2.02 -2.77 3.82
C VAL A 103 2.68 -3.91 4.61
N ARG A 104 1.92 -4.53 5.53
CA ARG A 104 2.40 -5.69 6.31
C ARG A 104 2.55 -6.94 5.45
N VAL A 105 1.67 -7.13 4.45
CA VAL A 105 1.80 -8.21 3.44
C VAL A 105 3.03 -7.99 2.58
N ALA A 106 3.24 -6.77 2.07
CA ALA A 106 4.43 -6.41 1.31
C ALA A 106 5.73 -6.69 2.10
N LYS A 107 5.74 -6.38 3.40
CA LYS A 107 6.87 -6.71 4.27
C LYS A 107 7.09 -8.22 4.38
N ALA A 108 6.03 -9.03 4.44
CA ALA A 108 6.13 -10.49 4.45
C ALA A 108 6.67 -11.05 3.12
N LEU A 109 6.41 -10.37 2.00
CA LEU A 109 6.95 -10.67 0.67
C LEU A 109 8.43 -10.26 0.48
N GLY A 110 9.02 -9.58 1.47
CA GLY A 110 10.43 -9.18 1.43
C GLY A 110 10.68 -7.73 0.99
N VAL A 111 9.62 -6.94 0.75
CA VAL A 111 9.76 -5.51 0.40
C VAL A 111 10.61 -4.78 1.44
N GLN A 112 11.58 -4.01 0.94
CA GLN A 112 12.51 -3.25 1.77
C GLN A 112 12.17 -1.76 1.82
N THR A 113 11.56 -1.22 0.77
CA THR A 113 11.30 0.21 0.63
C THR A 113 9.83 0.46 0.30
N LEU A 114 9.19 1.32 1.10
CA LEU A 114 7.84 1.81 0.87
C LEU A 114 7.91 3.25 0.34
N LEU A 115 7.27 3.51 -0.80
CA LEU A 115 7.09 4.83 -1.38
C LEU A 115 5.59 5.18 -1.34
N VAL A 116 5.26 6.23 -0.61
CA VAL A 116 3.88 6.72 -0.48
C VAL A 116 3.81 8.13 -1.03
N SER A 117 2.84 8.38 -1.89
CA SER A 117 2.62 9.70 -2.47
C SER A 117 1.24 10.23 -2.17
N ASN A 118 1.12 11.54 -2.02
CA ASN A 118 -0.14 12.25 -1.93
C ASN A 118 -0.03 13.65 -2.51
N ALA A 119 -1.12 14.18 -3.03
CA ALA A 119 -1.22 15.59 -3.35
C ALA A 119 -1.55 16.40 -2.09
N CYS A 120 -0.98 17.59 -1.97
CA CYS A 120 -1.28 18.53 -0.88
C CYS A 120 -1.16 19.97 -1.34
N GLY A 121 -1.69 20.91 -0.54
CA GLY A 121 -1.45 22.34 -0.73
C GLY A 121 -0.06 22.74 -0.22
N GLY A 122 0.64 23.57 -0.98
CA GLY A 122 1.91 24.17 -0.56
C GLY A 122 1.68 25.39 0.32
N LEU A 123 2.25 25.41 1.53
CA LEU A 123 2.23 26.58 2.41
C LEU A 123 3.47 27.48 2.23
N ASN A 124 4.57 26.94 1.72
CA ASN A 124 5.76 27.71 1.43
C ASN A 124 5.54 28.56 0.16
N PRO A 125 5.70 29.89 0.22
CA PRO A 125 5.46 30.77 -0.95
C PRO A 125 6.42 30.53 -2.12
N ASN A 126 7.50 29.80 -1.91
CA ASN A 126 8.45 29.44 -2.96
C ASN A 126 8.08 28.12 -3.69
N PHE A 127 7.02 27.42 -3.25
CA PHE A 127 6.56 26.21 -3.94
C PHE A 127 5.62 26.56 -5.07
N GLU A 128 5.81 25.89 -6.19
CA GLU A 128 4.97 26.01 -7.37
C GLU A 128 4.14 24.72 -7.59
N ARG A 129 3.12 24.84 -8.43
CA ARG A 129 2.33 23.66 -8.82
C ARG A 129 3.22 22.68 -9.60
N GLY A 130 3.26 21.46 -9.15
CA GLY A 130 4.04 20.38 -9.75
C GLY A 130 5.36 20.08 -9.00
N ASP A 131 5.69 20.88 -8.00
CA ASP A 131 6.85 20.59 -7.15
C ASP A 131 6.66 19.28 -6.39
N ILE A 132 7.75 18.56 -6.24
CA ILE A 132 7.83 17.35 -5.43
C ILE A 132 8.55 17.67 -4.13
N MET A 133 7.83 17.52 -3.02
CA MET A 133 8.40 17.68 -1.69
C MET A 133 8.70 16.30 -1.08
N LEU A 134 9.94 16.08 -0.69
CA LEU A 134 10.31 14.89 0.08
C LEU A 134 10.08 15.17 1.56
N ILE A 135 9.19 14.40 2.19
CA ILE A 135 8.94 14.49 3.64
C ILE A 135 10.09 13.84 4.39
N ASN A 136 10.72 14.57 5.30
CA ASN A 136 11.79 14.06 6.14
C ASN A 136 11.35 13.76 7.59
N ASP A 137 10.19 14.31 8.01
CA ASP A 137 9.57 14.04 9.30
C ASP A 137 8.08 14.40 9.27
N HIS A 138 7.30 13.92 10.23
CA HIS A 138 5.87 14.21 10.35
C HIS A 138 5.38 14.15 11.81
N ILE A 139 4.27 14.83 12.07
CA ILE A 139 3.57 14.80 13.36
C ILE A 139 2.23 14.12 13.16
N ASN A 140 1.96 13.06 13.93
CA ASN A 140 0.67 12.38 13.89
C ASN A 140 -0.40 13.14 14.70
N PHE A 141 -1.29 13.86 14.01
CA PHE A 141 -2.46 14.51 14.59
C PHE A 141 -3.76 13.69 14.48
N LEU A 142 -3.69 12.48 13.93
CA LEU A 142 -4.89 11.70 13.64
C LEU A 142 -5.62 11.15 14.89
N GLY A 143 -4.92 11.07 16.02
CA GLY A 143 -5.48 10.54 17.29
C GLY A 143 -5.56 9.02 17.33
N ASP A 144 -5.10 8.32 16.31
CA ASP A 144 -5.02 6.87 16.21
C ASP A 144 -3.66 6.45 15.64
N ASN A 145 -3.26 5.18 15.88
CA ASN A 145 -1.97 4.67 15.45
C ASN A 145 -2.05 3.16 15.18
N PRO A 146 -1.68 2.69 13.99
CA PRO A 146 -1.70 1.26 13.66
C PRO A 146 -0.67 0.42 14.42
N LEU A 147 0.25 1.06 15.14
CA LEU A 147 1.22 0.38 16.01
C LEU A 147 0.69 0.10 17.41
N MET A 148 -0.52 0.61 17.76
CA MET A 148 -1.17 0.25 19.02
C MET A 148 -1.68 -1.18 18.97
N GLY A 149 -1.37 -1.95 19.99
CA GLY A 149 -1.79 -3.33 20.11
C GLY A 149 -0.66 -4.29 20.46
N PRO A 150 -0.93 -5.60 20.42
CA PRO A 150 0.08 -6.60 20.72
C PRO A 150 1.18 -6.62 19.64
N ASN A 151 2.40 -6.68 20.12
CA ASN A 151 3.60 -6.76 19.27
C ASN A 151 3.97 -8.22 18.99
#